data_8b47557545502b9b1eeec4538255c407
#
_entry.id   8b47557545502b9b1eeec4538255c407
#
_cell.length_a   1.000
_cell.length_b   1.000
_cell.length_c   1.000
_cell.angle_alpha   90.00
_cell.angle_beta   90.00
_cell.angle_gamma   90.00
#
_symmetry.space_group_name_H-M   'P 1'
#
loop_
_entity.id
_entity.type
_entity.pdbx_description
1 polymer ?
#
loop_
_entity_poly.entity_id
_entity_poly.type
_entity_poly.pdbx_seq_one_letter_code
_entity_poly.pdbx_strand_id
1 'polypeptide(L)'
;ITQNRHPIGTLMTEFPHQHTAHCESGVMSTLLKYHGHDLDEAMIFGIAHALTFVWLPVVKLGGMPLVSYRIAPRGIIKNTCKALGLKLSARKFSNAQKGQDALDAALSSGKLAGLQTSVFWLPYFPPQMRFHFNAHNLLVYGKDGSDYLISDPVFETVQRCAAEDLQRARFAKGVLAAKGMMYTLENDRPSEKVKADLPAIIRKAIRKNAKQMLPPVFFVGVKGIRTLAKNIEVLPAKRNEKYQKIGRAHV
;
A
#
# COMPACT_ATOMS: atom_id res chain seq x y z
N ILE A 1 9.68 11.66 -30.32
CA ILE A 1 9.72 10.77 -29.15
C ILE A 1 8.33 10.20 -29.02
N THR A 2 8.11 9.05 -29.61
CA THR A 2 6.83 8.36 -29.76
C THR A 2 6.44 7.75 -28.41
N GLN A 3 5.38 8.27 -27.81
CA GLN A 3 4.70 7.61 -26.69
C GLN A 3 4.09 6.30 -27.23
N ASN A 4 4.59 5.16 -26.76
CA ASN A 4 3.92 3.87 -26.94
C ASN A 4 2.61 3.91 -26.15
N ARG A 5 1.54 4.36 -26.78
CA ARG A 5 0.17 4.14 -26.30
C ARG A 5 -0.22 2.74 -26.75
N HIS A 6 -0.22 1.77 -25.85
CA HIS A 6 -0.81 0.46 -26.13
C HIS A 6 -2.33 0.61 -26.23
N PRO A 7 -2.96 0.11 -27.31
CA PRO A 7 -4.41 0.18 -27.45
C PRO A 7 -5.10 -0.70 -26.41
N ILE A 8 -6.14 -0.17 -25.80
CA ILE A 8 -7.05 -0.86 -24.88
C ILE A 8 -7.75 -1.96 -25.71
N GLY A 9 -7.45 -3.22 -25.44
CA GLY A 9 -8.05 -4.37 -26.13
C GLY A 9 -7.14 -5.56 -26.30
N THR A 10 -5.83 -5.39 -26.18
CA THR A 10 -4.89 -6.50 -26.13
C THR A 10 -4.73 -6.89 -24.66
N LEU A 11 -5.09 -8.11 -24.29
CA LEU A 11 -4.71 -8.72 -23.03
C LEU A 11 -3.23 -8.39 -22.80
N MET A 12 -2.92 -7.58 -21.78
CA MET A 12 -1.54 -7.29 -21.43
C MET A 12 -0.95 -8.58 -20.89
N THR A 13 -0.42 -9.40 -21.77
CA THR A 13 0.21 -10.68 -21.46
C THR A 13 1.46 -10.54 -20.59
N GLU A 14 1.94 -9.30 -20.39
CA GLU A 14 3.15 -9.00 -19.62
C GLU A 14 2.97 -7.73 -18.75
N PHE A 15 1.97 -7.72 -17.89
CA PHE A 15 1.91 -6.68 -16.88
C PHE A 15 3.06 -6.90 -15.85
N PRO A 16 3.86 -5.88 -15.49
CA PRO A 16 5.03 -6.02 -14.61
C PRO A 16 4.62 -6.22 -13.15
N HIS A 17 3.80 -7.23 -12.91
CA HIS A 17 3.38 -7.62 -11.56
C HIS A 17 4.58 -8.04 -10.71
N GLN A 18 4.52 -7.74 -9.40
CA GLN A 18 5.53 -8.13 -8.43
C GLN A 18 4.86 -8.60 -7.13
N HIS A 19 5.24 -9.80 -6.69
CA HIS A 19 5.00 -10.24 -5.32
C HIS A 19 5.95 -9.50 -4.39
N THR A 20 5.45 -8.92 -3.30
CA THR A 20 6.25 -8.14 -2.35
C THR A 20 5.74 -8.31 -0.92
N ALA A 21 6.58 -7.96 0.06
CA ALA A 21 6.29 -8.16 1.46
C ALA A 21 5.27 -7.17 2.06
N HIS A 22 5.09 -5.99 1.44
CA HIS A 22 4.21 -4.96 1.99
C HIS A 22 3.36 -4.28 0.90
N CYS A 23 2.04 -4.30 1.07
CA CYS A 23 1.09 -3.89 0.04
C CYS A 23 1.27 -2.45 -0.47
N GLU A 24 1.52 -1.47 0.40
CA GLU A 24 1.60 -0.06 -0.02
C GLU A 24 2.89 0.26 -0.79
N SER A 25 4.04 -0.27 -0.34
CA SER A 25 5.31 -0.11 -1.04
C SER A 25 5.37 -0.95 -2.32
N GLY A 26 4.81 -2.16 -2.31
CA GLY A 26 4.75 -3.03 -3.47
C GLY A 26 3.89 -2.46 -4.60
N VAL A 27 2.71 -1.94 -4.28
CA VAL A 27 1.87 -1.23 -5.27
C VAL A 27 2.63 -0.05 -5.87
N MET A 28 3.33 0.74 -5.05
CA MET A 28 4.11 1.87 -5.56
C MET A 28 5.29 1.42 -6.42
N SER A 29 5.99 0.34 -6.07
CA SER A 29 7.05 -0.24 -6.89
C SER A 29 6.53 -0.66 -8.26
N THR A 30 5.43 -1.44 -8.30
CA THR A 30 4.81 -1.87 -9.56
C THR A 30 4.32 -0.69 -10.39
N LEU A 31 3.66 0.29 -9.76
CA LEU A 31 3.17 1.48 -10.45
C LEU A 31 4.30 2.31 -11.05
N LEU A 32 5.40 2.49 -10.32
CA LEU A 32 6.58 3.21 -10.80
C LEU A 32 7.31 2.45 -11.90
N LYS A 33 7.44 1.14 -11.80
CA LYS A 33 8.04 0.29 -12.83
C LYS A 33 7.27 0.38 -14.15
N TYR A 34 5.93 0.38 -14.09
CA TYR A 34 5.08 0.60 -15.27
C TYR A 34 5.37 1.95 -15.95
N HIS A 35 5.71 2.99 -15.18
CA HIS A 35 6.11 4.31 -15.68
C HIS A 35 7.62 4.44 -15.98
N GLY A 36 8.35 3.34 -16.04
CA GLY A 36 9.77 3.31 -16.41
C GLY A 36 10.74 3.66 -15.27
N HIS A 37 10.26 3.72 -14.03
CA HIS A 37 11.11 3.92 -12.84
C HIS A 37 11.33 2.58 -12.14
N ASP A 38 12.44 1.92 -12.40
CA ASP A 38 12.78 0.62 -11.81
C ASP A 38 13.33 0.81 -10.38
N LEU A 39 12.40 0.89 -9.45
CA LEU A 39 12.65 1.02 -8.00
C LEU A 39 11.92 -0.12 -7.29
N ASP A 40 12.67 -0.97 -6.62
CA ASP A 40 12.11 -2.08 -5.86
C ASP A 40 11.37 -1.62 -4.59
N GLU A 41 10.64 -2.56 -3.98
CA GLU A 41 9.88 -2.31 -2.77
C GLU A 41 10.73 -1.75 -1.63
N ALA A 42 11.93 -2.29 -1.41
CA ALA A 42 12.82 -1.88 -0.34
C ALA A 42 13.28 -0.42 -0.53
N MET A 43 13.61 -0.06 -1.79
CA MET A 43 13.95 1.31 -2.14
C MET A 43 12.76 2.25 -1.90
N ILE A 44 11.55 1.88 -2.33
CA ILE A 44 10.33 2.66 -2.10
C ILE A 44 10.08 2.88 -0.61
N PHE A 45 10.17 1.82 0.20
CA PHE A 45 10.00 1.90 1.64
C PHE A 45 11.04 2.84 2.28
N GLY A 46 12.30 2.73 1.83
CA GLY A 46 13.42 3.55 2.30
C GLY A 46 13.26 5.03 1.98
N ILE A 47 13.04 5.39 0.71
CA ILE A 47 12.92 6.78 0.27
C ILE A 47 11.65 7.47 0.76
N ALA A 48 10.59 6.72 1.00
CA ALA A 48 9.39 7.21 1.68
C ALA A 48 9.64 7.52 3.17
N HIS A 49 10.85 7.24 3.69
CA HIS A 49 11.19 7.26 5.12
C HIS A 49 10.08 6.58 5.94
N ALA A 50 9.70 5.39 5.51
CA ALA A 50 8.58 4.66 6.08
C ALA A 50 8.93 4.00 7.41
N LEU A 51 10.21 3.72 7.67
CA LEU A 51 10.65 3.06 8.88
C LEU A 51 10.38 3.92 10.12
N THR A 52 9.57 3.40 11.01
CA THR A 52 9.35 3.93 12.36
C THR A 52 8.93 2.77 13.26
N PHE A 53 8.85 3.03 14.54
CA PHE A 53 8.24 2.08 15.47
C PHE A 53 7.38 2.84 16.46
N VAL A 54 6.17 2.34 16.70
CA VAL A 54 5.26 2.90 17.70
C VAL A 54 4.58 1.76 18.44
N TRP A 55 4.59 1.81 19.77
CA TRP A 55 3.82 0.92 20.63
C TRP A 55 2.95 1.72 21.58
N LEU A 56 1.64 1.66 21.40
CA LEU A 56 0.66 2.39 22.20
C LEU A 56 -0.30 1.39 22.87
N PRO A 57 -0.01 0.94 24.09
CA PRO A 57 -0.81 -0.08 24.78
C PRO A 57 -2.24 0.37 25.11
N VAL A 58 -2.46 1.67 25.24
CA VAL A 58 -3.78 2.26 25.52
C VAL A 58 -4.67 2.35 24.30
N VAL A 59 -4.08 2.39 23.10
CA VAL A 59 -4.82 2.39 21.83
C VAL A 59 -5.05 0.95 21.41
N LYS A 60 -6.31 0.55 21.21
CA LYS A 60 -6.67 -0.81 20.81
C LYS A 60 -7.08 -0.83 19.34
N LEU A 61 -6.44 -1.73 18.57
CA LEU A 61 -6.83 -2.05 17.20
C LEU A 61 -7.23 -3.53 17.16
N GLY A 62 -8.50 -3.82 16.87
CA GLY A 62 -9.01 -5.20 16.94
C GLY A 62 -8.90 -5.84 18.34
N GLY A 63 -8.93 -5.04 19.41
CA GLY A 63 -8.77 -5.50 20.81
C GLY A 63 -7.32 -5.65 21.27
N MET A 64 -6.35 -5.35 20.40
CA MET A 64 -4.91 -5.47 20.66
C MET A 64 -4.25 -4.10 20.84
N PRO A 65 -3.20 -3.98 21.67
CA PRO A 65 -2.37 -2.80 21.69
C PRO A 65 -1.87 -2.44 20.29
N LEU A 66 -1.88 -1.15 19.96
CA LEU A 66 -1.33 -0.69 18.69
C LEU A 66 0.18 -0.88 18.66
N VAL A 67 0.65 -1.69 17.73
CA VAL A 67 2.06 -1.79 17.33
C VAL A 67 2.15 -1.42 15.86
N SER A 68 3.07 -0.56 15.50
CA SER A 68 3.35 -0.24 14.11
C SER A 68 4.86 -0.15 13.89
N TYR A 69 5.35 -0.74 12.80
CA TYR A 69 6.76 -0.68 12.38
C TYR A 69 6.97 0.33 11.24
N ARG A 70 5.92 1.01 10.83
CA ARG A 70 5.93 1.94 9.71
C ARG A 70 5.06 3.17 9.97
N ILE A 71 5.25 4.19 9.13
CA ILE A 71 4.40 5.38 9.11
C ILE A 71 2.94 5.04 8.79
N ALA A 72 2.03 5.95 9.10
CA ALA A 72 0.60 5.78 8.90
C ALA A 72 0.25 5.42 7.43
N PRO A 73 -0.86 4.69 7.19
CA PRO A 73 -1.35 4.35 5.86
C PRO A 73 -1.40 5.56 4.92
N ARG A 74 -1.07 5.35 3.66
CA ARG A 74 -0.92 6.37 2.59
C ARG A 74 0.32 7.25 2.72
N GLY A 75 1.09 7.09 3.79
CA GLY A 75 2.34 7.83 3.99
C GLY A 75 3.41 7.43 2.99
N ILE A 76 3.52 6.14 2.67
CA ILE A 76 4.51 5.63 1.71
C ILE A 76 4.22 6.20 0.33
N ILE A 77 2.99 6.08 -0.16
CA ILE A 77 2.58 6.59 -1.48
C ILE A 77 2.91 8.10 -1.60
N LYS A 78 2.42 8.89 -0.63
CA LYS A 78 2.61 10.34 -0.63
C LYS A 78 4.09 10.75 -0.59
N ASN A 79 4.85 10.11 0.30
CA ASN A 79 6.24 10.49 0.51
C ASN A 79 7.13 10.04 -0.63
N THR A 80 6.86 8.87 -1.24
CA THR A 80 7.55 8.43 -2.46
C THR A 80 7.35 9.42 -3.59
N CYS A 81 6.12 9.78 -3.91
CA CYS A 81 5.85 10.75 -4.97
C CYS A 81 6.51 12.10 -4.69
N LYS A 82 6.44 12.58 -3.43
CA LYS A 82 7.13 13.82 -3.02
C LYS A 82 8.64 13.74 -3.17
N ALA A 83 9.25 12.62 -2.78
CA ALA A 83 10.69 12.42 -2.85
C ALA A 83 11.18 12.39 -4.31
N LEU A 84 10.42 11.72 -5.18
CA LEU A 84 10.74 11.56 -6.59
C LEU A 84 10.28 12.75 -7.46
N GLY A 85 9.57 13.74 -6.90
CA GLY A 85 9.02 14.87 -7.66
C GLY A 85 7.90 14.48 -8.63
N LEU A 86 7.16 13.42 -8.32
CA LEU A 86 6.04 12.92 -9.10
C LEU A 86 4.73 13.54 -8.62
N LYS A 87 3.82 13.81 -9.55
CA LYS A 87 2.48 14.32 -9.23
C LYS A 87 1.51 13.18 -9.01
N LEU A 88 1.00 13.08 -7.78
CA LEU A 88 0.02 12.10 -7.37
C LEU A 88 -1.38 12.74 -7.36
N SER A 89 -2.32 12.16 -8.07
CA SER A 89 -3.74 12.42 -7.87
C SER A 89 -4.31 11.39 -6.90
N ALA A 90 -4.81 11.84 -5.76
CA ALA A 90 -5.42 10.98 -4.76
C ALA A 90 -6.80 11.51 -4.39
N ARG A 91 -7.82 10.71 -4.60
CA ARG A 91 -9.23 11.07 -4.42
C ARG A 91 -9.94 10.07 -3.52
N LYS A 92 -10.91 10.56 -2.76
CA LYS A 92 -11.87 9.74 -2.01
C LYS A 92 -13.26 9.95 -2.58
N PHE A 93 -14.09 8.94 -2.47
CA PHE A 93 -15.46 9.01 -2.96
C PHE A 93 -16.41 8.63 -1.83
N SER A 94 -17.45 9.43 -1.64
CA SER A 94 -18.56 9.11 -0.71
C SER A 94 -19.60 8.22 -1.36
N ASN A 95 -19.71 8.27 -2.69
CA ASN A 95 -20.64 7.49 -3.49
C ASN A 95 -19.88 6.39 -4.23
N ALA A 96 -20.36 5.14 -4.11
CA ALA A 96 -19.70 3.97 -4.67
C ALA A 96 -19.73 3.99 -6.21
N GLN A 97 -20.85 4.39 -6.82
CA GLN A 97 -20.97 4.49 -8.28
C GLN A 97 -20.00 5.54 -8.85
N LYS A 98 -19.94 6.75 -8.26
CA LYS A 98 -18.98 7.77 -8.68
C LYS A 98 -17.52 7.29 -8.54
N GLY A 99 -17.24 6.47 -7.52
CA GLY A 99 -15.93 5.86 -7.35
C GLY A 99 -15.61 4.82 -8.42
N GLN A 100 -16.60 4.06 -8.87
CA GLN A 100 -16.47 3.10 -9.96
C GLN A 100 -16.31 3.82 -11.30
N ASP A 101 -17.15 4.80 -11.60
CA ASP A 101 -17.06 5.60 -12.83
C ASP A 101 -15.67 6.26 -12.97
N ALA A 102 -15.14 6.77 -11.87
CA ALA A 102 -13.81 7.37 -11.86
C ALA A 102 -12.68 6.33 -12.09
N LEU A 103 -12.85 5.10 -11.60
CA LEU A 103 -11.92 4.00 -11.87
C LEU A 103 -11.96 3.61 -13.35
N ASP A 104 -13.17 3.40 -13.90
CA ASP A 104 -13.36 3.04 -15.30
C ASP A 104 -12.82 4.14 -16.23
N ALA A 105 -13.04 5.41 -15.90
CA ALA A 105 -12.50 6.54 -16.65
C ALA A 105 -10.96 6.58 -16.60
N ALA A 106 -10.35 6.28 -15.47
CA ALA A 106 -8.89 6.21 -15.35
C ALA A 106 -8.33 5.10 -16.24
N LEU A 107 -8.89 3.89 -16.15
CA LEU A 107 -8.47 2.74 -16.97
C LEU A 107 -8.67 3.01 -18.46
N SER A 108 -9.82 3.58 -18.85
CA SER A 108 -10.10 3.94 -20.25
C SER A 108 -9.14 5.01 -20.80
N SER A 109 -8.57 5.83 -19.92
CA SER A 109 -7.50 6.79 -20.31
C SER A 109 -6.09 6.19 -20.29
N GLY A 110 -5.95 4.86 -20.10
CA GLY A 110 -4.68 4.17 -20.04
C GLY A 110 -3.91 4.37 -18.74
N LYS A 111 -4.57 4.86 -17.67
CA LYS A 111 -3.94 5.04 -16.36
C LYS A 111 -4.14 3.83 -15.47
N LEU A 112 -3.09 3.44 -14.77
CA LEU A 112 -3.21 2.50 -13.66
C LEU A 112 -3.80 3.20 -12.43
N ALA A 113 -4.59 2.46 -11.65
CA ALA A 113 -5.23 3.00 -10.46
C ALA A 113 -4.86 2.18 -9.21
N GLY A 114 -4.15 2.80 -8.28
CA GLY A 114 -3.97 2.25 -6.94
C GLY A 114 -5.23 2.46 -6.10
N LEU A 115 -5.65 1.44 -5.39
CA LEU A 115 -6.85 1.46 -4.54
C LEU A 115 -6.49 1.06 -3.11
N GLN A 116 -7.15 1.69 -2.14
CA GLN A 116 -7.20 1.17 -0.77
C GLN A 116 -8.49 0.38 -0.59
N THR A 117 -8.39 -0.81 -0.01
CA THR A 117 -9.50 -1.78 0.07
C THR A 117 -9.54 -2.48 1.42
N SER A 118 -10.62 -3.22 1.67
CA SER A 118 -10.73 -4.20 2.76
C SER A 118 -10.44 -5.60 2.24
N VAL A 119 -9.49 -6.29 2.85
CA VAL A 119 -9.15 -7.69 2.53
C VAL A 119 -10.35 -8.62 2.63
N PHE A 120 -11.27 -8.35 3.57
CA PHE A 120 -12.44 -9.21 3.82
C PHE A 120 -13.30 -9.43 2.57
N TRP A 121 -13.43 -8.42 1.71
CA TRP A 121 -14.31 -8.44 0.53
C TRP A 121 -13.59 -8.80 -0.77
N LEU A 122 -12.32 -9.19 -0.72
CA LEU A 122 -11.56 -9.62 -1.90
C LEU A 122 -11.65 -11.14 -2.03
N PRO A 123 -12.41 -11.67 -3.01
CA PRO A 123 -12.73 -13.11 -3.07
C PRO A 123 -11.54 -13.99 -3.40
N TYR A 124 -10.49 -13.45 -4.01
CA TYR A 124 -9.26 -14.18 -4.32
C TYR A 124 -8.37 -14.42 -3.09
N PHE A 125 -8.62 -13.74 -1.95
CA PHE A 125 -7.97 -14.10 -0.70
C PHE A 125 -8.54 -15.41 -0.16
N PRO A 126 -7.70 -16.35 0.30
CA PRO A 126 -8.17 -17.55 0.98
C PRO A 126 -9.02 -17.19 2.21
N PRO A 127 -10.05 -17.98 2.56
CA PRO A 127 -10.95 -17.64 3.68
C PRO A 127 -10.25 -17.34 5.00
N GLN A 128 -9.17 -18.07 5.30
CA GLN A 128 -8.37 -17.89 6.53
C GLN A 128 -7.58 -16.57 6.56
N MET A 129 -7.39 -15.94 5.42
CA MET A 129 -6.72 -14.63 5.28
C MET A 129 -7.71 -13.47 5.18
N ARG A 130 -9.02 -13.74 5.09
CA ARG A 130 -10.05 -12.70 5.01
C ARG A 130 -10.39 -12.15 6.39
N PHE A 131 -9.90 -10.97 6.70
CA PHE A 131 -10.22 -10.26 7.93
C PHE A 131 -10.49 -8.79 7.65
N HIS A 132 -11.16 -8.11 8.56
CA HIS A 132 -11.55 -6.71 8.40
C HIS A 132 -10.35 -5.77 8.56
N PHE A 133 -9.49 -5.74 7.55
CA PHE A 133 -8.40 -4.80 7.42
C PHE A 133 -8.62 -3.90 6.22
N ASN A 134 -8.92 -2.62 6.47
CA ASN A 134 -9.39 -1.67 5.45
C ASN A 134 -8.26 -0.77 4.90
N ALA A 135 -7.01 -1.08 5.18
CA ALA A 135 -5.86 -0.30 4.69
C ALA A 135 -5.00 -1.07 3.69
N HIS A 136 -5.53 -2.17 3.13
CA HIS A 136 -4.85 -2.93 2.09
C HIS A 136 -4.80 -2.15 0.78
N ASN A 137 -3.65 -2.22 0.11
CA ASN A 137 -3.43 -1.56 -1.18
C ASN A 137 -3.27 -2.60 -2.29
N LEU A 138 -3.90 -2.33 -3.42
CA LEU A 138 -3.78 -3.09 -4.66
C LEU A 138 -3.75 -2.14 -5.86
N LEU A 139 -3.29 -2.63 -7.01
CA LEU A 139 -3.26 -1.88 -8.26
C LEU A 139 -4.23 -2.49 -9.26
N VAL A 140 -5.11 -1.68 -9.84
CA VAL A 140 -5.96 -2.07 -10.97
C VAL A 140 -5.28 -1.60 -12.24
N TYR A 141 -5.04 -2.54 -13.16
CA TYR A 141 -4.34 -2.26 -14.41
C TYR A 141 -5.19 -2.45 -15.67
N GLY A 142 -6.39 -3.01 -15.52
CA GLY A 142 -7.28 -3.23 -16.65
C GLY A 142 -8.65 -3.77 -16.23
N LYS A 143 -9.44 -4.09 -17.24
CA LYS A 143 -10.77 -4.69 -17.11
C LYS A 143 -10.96 -5.72 -18.20
N ASP A 144 -11.59 -6.85 -17.86
CA ASP A 144 -11.95 -7.91 -18.81
C ASP A 144 -13.40 -8.32 -18.53
N GLY A 145 -14.30 -7.93 -19.43
CA GLY A 145 -15.73 -8.03 -19.19
C GLY A 145 -16.17 -7.23 -17.97
N SER A 146 -16.80 -7.91 -17.01
CA SER A 146 -17.23 -7.34 -15.73
C SER A 146 -16.13 -7.29 -14.66
N ASP A 147 -15.01 -7.97 -14.88
CA ASP A 147 -13.97 -8.15 -13.90
C ASP A 147 -12.85 -7.13 -14.06
N TYR A 148 -12.34 -6.64 -12.93
CA TYR A 148 -11.11 -5.87 -12.88
C TYR A 148 -9.89 -6.77 -12.80
N LEU A 149 -8.85 -6.42 -13.56
CA LEU A 149 -7.55 -7.06 -13.53
C LEU A 149 -6.68 -6.38 -12.48
N ILE A 150 -6.20 -7.17 -11.52
CA ILE A 150 -5.58 -6.68 -10.29
C ILE A 150 -4.15 -7.20 -10.16
N SER A 151 -3.23 -6.31 -9.88
CA SER A 151 -1.92 -6.62 -9.34
C SER A 151 -1.94 -6.36 -7.84
N ASP A 152 -2.06 -7.43 -7.07
CA ASP A 152 -2.02 -7.39 -5.61
C ASP A 152 -0.68 -7.96 -5.14
N PRO A 153 0.15 -7.17 -4.43
CA PRO A 153 1.49 -7.57 -4.03
C PRO A 153 1.57 -8.79 -3.11
N VAL A 154 0.45 -9.18 -2.50
CA VAL A 154 0.38 -10.36 -1.60
C VAL A 154 0.47 -11.68 -2.38
N PHE A 155 0.19 -11.67 -3.67
CA PHE A 155 0.11 -12.87 -4.50
C PHE A 155 1.26 -12.93 -5.52
N GLU A 156 1.65 -14.14 -5.89
CA GLU A 156 2.67 -14.39 -6.91
C GLU A 156 2.21 -14.01 -8.32
N THR A 157 0.89 -14.04 -8.55
CA THR A 157 0.28 -13.81 -9.86
C THR A 157 -0.77 -12.72 -9.79
N VAL A 158 -1.07 -12.12 -10.92
CA VAL A 158 -2.20 -11.20 -11.08
C VAL A 158 -3.52 -11.88 -10.73
N GLN A 159 -4.47 -11.10 -10.23
CA GLN A 159 -5.75 -11.57 -9.77
C GLN A 159 -6.90 -10.95 -10.59
N ARG A 160 -8.08 -11.54 -10.46
CA ARG A 160 -9.34 -11.01 -11.01
C ARG A 160 -10.32 -10.76 -9.87
N CYS A 161 -11.11 -9.71 -10.00
CA CYS A 161 -12.13 -9.39 -9.02
C CYS A 161 -13.36 -8.80 -9.72
N ALA A 162 -14.52 -9.37 -9.46
CA ALA A 162 -15.78 -8.84 -9.95
C ALA A 162 -16.00 -7.39 -9.47
N ALA A 163 -16.62 -6.57 -10.30
CA ALA A 163 -16.82 -5.15 -9.99
C ALA A 163 -17.56 -4.93 -8.68
N GLU A 164 -18.55 -5.78 -8.37
CA GLU A 164 -19.34 -5.70 -7.16
C GLU A 164 -18.51 -5.97 -5.89
N ASP A 165 -17.65 -7.00 -5.92
CA ASP A 165 -16.79 -7.36 -4.80
C ASP A 165 -15.70 -6.30 -4.58
N LEU A 166 -15.10 -5.79 -5.66
CA LEU A 166 -14.14 -4.70 -5.57
C LEU A 166 -14.81 -3.43 -5.02
N GLN A 167 -16.05 -3.14 -5.40
CA GLN A 167 -16.80 -2.02 -4.85
C GLN A 167 -17.04 -2.21 -3.34
N ARG A 168 -17.47 -3.40 -2.91
CA ARG A 168 -17.61 -3.73 -1.47
C ARG A 168 -16.31 -3.54 -0.72
N ALA A 169 -15.19 -4.01 -1.28
CA ALA A 169 -13.86 -3.86 -0.67
C ALA A 169 -13.43 -2.39 -0.53
N ARG A 170 -13.68 -1.56 -1.54
CA ARG A 170 -13.34 -0.12 -1.56
C ARG A 170 -14.16 0.72 -0.59
N PHE A 171 -15.43 0.34 -0.35
CA PHE A 171 -16.38 1.11 0.45
C PHE A 171 -16.72 0.45 1.78
N ALA A 172 -15.94 -0.55 2.19
CA ALA A 172 -16.07 -1.19 3.49
C ALA A 172 -15.98 -0.17 4.64
N LYS A 173 -16.86 -0.33 5.62
CA LYS A 173 -16.91 0.51 6.83
C LYS A 173 -15.97 -0.03 7.91
N GLY A 174 -15.70 0.77 8.92
CA GLY A 174 -14.93 0.38 10.09
C GLY A 174 -13.62 1.14 10.25
N VAL A 175 -12.74 0.60 11.10
CA VAL A 175 -11.42 1.20 11.37
C VAL A 175 -10.59 1.22 10.10
N LEU A 176 -9.88 2.33 9.86
CA LEU A 176 -9.07 2.57 8.66
C LEU A 176 -9.86 2.54 7.34
N ALA A 177 -11.18 2.71 7.37
CA ALA A 177 -12.03 2.66 6.18
C ALA A 177 -11.44 3.44 5.00
N ALA A 178 -11.39 2.79 3.84
CA ALA A 178 -10.79 3.34 2.62
C ALA A 178 -11.55 4.53 2.07
N LYS A 179 -12.87 4.56 2.25
CA LYS A 179 -13.76 5.61 1.73
C LYS A 179 -13.59 5.81 0.22
N GLY A 180 -13.52 4.70 -0.53
CA GLY A 180 -13.33 4.71 -1.97
C GLY A 180 -12.00 5.33 -2.43
N MET A 181 -10.95 5.37 -1.59
CA MET A 181 -9.66 5.94 -1.93
C MET A 181 -9.11 5.32 -3.23
N MET A 182 -8.78 6.19 -4.16
CA MET A 182 -8.11 5.88 -5.41
C MET A 182 -6.99 6.87 -5.65
N TYR A 183 -5.89 6.40 -6.24
CA TYR A 183 -4.77 7.25 -6.63
C TYR A 183 -4.18 6.83 -7.97
N THR A 184 -3.72 7.82 -8.73
CA THR A 184 -3.07 7.67 -10.04
C THR A 184 -1.86 8.60 -10.10
N LEU A 185 -0.87 8.26 -10.93
CA LEU A 185 0.17 9.22 -11.30
C LEU A 185 -0.31 10.08 -12.47
N GLU A 186 -0.14 11.38 -12.35
CA GLU A 186 -0.56 12.35 -13.37
C GLU A 186 0.60 12.93 -14.18
N ASN A 187 1.84 12.72 -13.72
CA ASN A 187 3.00 13.33 -14.30
C ASN A 187 4.15 12.32 -14.38
N ASP A 188 4.62 12.06 -15.58
CA ASP A 188 5.74 11.17 -15.83
C ASP A 188 7.04 12.00 -15.85
N ARG A 189 7.74 11.99 -14.73
CA ARG A 189 9.07 12.56 -14.67
C ARG A 189 10.04 11.62 -15.41
N PRO A 190 10.95 12.11 -16.29
CA PRO A 190 11.89 11.25 -16.99
C PRO A 190 12.73 10.39 -16.03
N SER A 191 12.87 9.09 -16.33
CA SER A 191 13.62 8.13 -15.50
C SER A 191 15.04 8.57 -15.23
N GLU A 192 15.73 9.11 -16.22
CA GLU A 192 17.11 9.56 -16.08
C GLU A 192 17.25 10.68 -15.05
N LYS A 193 16.26 11.58 -14.98
CA LYS A 193 16.25 12.64 -13.97
C LYS A 193 16.02 12.10 -12.57
N VAL A 194 15.16 11.10 -12.43
CA VAL A 194 14.94 10.39 -11.15
C VAL A 194 16.21 9.69 -10.72
N LYS A 195 16.86 8.95 -11.63
CA LYS A 195 18.14 8.26 -11.35
C LYS A 195 19.22 9.23 -10.91
N ALA A 196 19.36 10.37 -11.58
CA ALA A 196 20.35 11.39 -11.23
C ALA A 196 20.17 11.95 -9.80
N ASP A 197 18.92 12.13 -9.37
CA ASP A 197 18.61 12.69 -8.06
C ASP A 197 18.62 11.64 -6.94
N LEU A 198 18.58 10.34 -7.28
CA LEU A 198 18.41 9.23 -6.33
C LEU A 198 19.45 9.22 -5.20
N PRO A 199 20.75 9.44 -5.41
CA PRO A 199 21.75 9.50 -4.33
C PRO A 199 21.46 10.56 -3.28
N ALA A 200 20.95 11.73 -3.68
CA ALA A 200 20.58 12.80 -2.76
C ALA A 200 19.29 12.46 -1.99
N ILE A 201 18.32 11.86 -2.67
CA ILE A 201 17.07 11.38 -2.09
C ILE A 201 17.36 10.32 -1.02
N ILE A 202 18.20 9.33 -1.33
CA ILE A 202 18.59 8.25 -0.39
C ILE A 202 19.26 8.84 0.85
N ARG A 203 20.26 9.71 0.69
CA ARG A 203 20.93 10.35 1.84
C ARG A 203 19.95 11.10 2.75
N LYS A 204 19.00 11.81 2.16
CA LYS A 204 17.93 12.52 2.90
C LYS A 204 17.02 11.54 3.61
N ALA A 205 16.64 10.45 2.96
CA ALA A 205 15.76 9.43 3.50
C ALA A 205 16.41 8.69 4.69
N ILE A 206 17.69 8.31 4.58
CA ILE A 206 18.43 7.66 5.68
C ILE A 206 18.41 8.56 6.93
N ARG A 207 18.75 9.85 6.78
CA ARG A 207 18.72 10.80 7.90
C ARG A 207 17.33 10.92 8.54
N LYS A 208 16.26 10.91 7.73
CA LYS A 208 14.89 10.98 8.23
C LYS A 208 14.47 9.71 8.96
N ASN A 209 14.76 8.53 8.38
CA ASN A 209 14.49 7.24 9.03
C ASN A 209 15.22 7.17 10.38
N ALA A 210 16.50 7.53 10.44
CA ALA A 210 17.26 7.55 11.68
C ALA A 210 16.61 8.47 12.73
N LYS A 211 16.26 9.69 12.35
CA LYS A 211 15.59 10.63 13.27
C LYS A 211 14.25 10.10 13.79
N GLN A 212 13.47 9.39 12.97
CA GLN A 212 12.19 8.79 13.38
C GLN A 212 12.37 7.63 14.37
N MET A 213 13.54 6.98 14.36
CA MET A 213 13.85 5.87 15.27
C MET A 213 14.51 6.32 16.58
N LEU A 214 14.91 7.59 16.69
CA LEU A 214 15.67 8.12 17.84
C LEU A 214 14.94 9.20 18.67
N PRO A 215 13.60 9.38 18.61
CA PRO A 215 12.95 10.38 19.43
C PRO A 215 13.09 10.03 20.93
N PRO A 216 13.06 11.04 21.83
CA PRO A 216 13.21 10.82 23.26
C PRO A 216 11.98 10.15 23.92
N VAL A 217 10.97 9.80 23.16
CA VAL A 217 9.68 9.28 23.62
C VAL A 217 9.77 7.77 23.85
N PHE A 218 9.30 7.29 25.01
CA PHE A 218 9.46 5.88 25.42
C PHE A 218 8.66 4.85 24.63
N PHE A 219 7.65 5.26 23.88
CA PHE A 219 6.80 4.39 23.07
C PHE A 219 7.08 4.50 21.56
N VAL A 220 8.11 5.24 21.15
CA VAL A 220 8.47 5.44 19.74
C VAL A 220 9.91 5.03 19.47
N GLY A 221 10.17 4.55 18.26
CA GLY A 221 11.51 4.20 17.76
C GLY A 221 12.18 3.13 18.60
N VAL A 222 13.50 3.24 18.76
CA VAL A 222 14.31 2.26 19.52
C VAL A 222 13.87 2.17 20.99
N LYS A 223 13.50 3.30 21.61
CA LYS A 223 12.96 3.27 22.97
C LYS A 223 11.62 2.53 23.04
N GLY A 224 10.76 2.73 22.05
CA GLY A 224 9.48 1.99 21.94
C GLY A 224 9.67 0.49 21.81
N ILE A 225 10.63 0.03 20.98
CA ILE A 225 10.99 -1.38 20.86
C ILE A 225 11.43 -1.94 22.21
N ARG A 226 12.35 -1.28 22.90
CA ARG A 226 12.82 -1.72 24.22
C ARG A 226 11.70 -1.75 25.27
N THR A 227 10.79 -0.78 25.21
CA THR A 227 9.64 -0.73 26.12
C THR A 227 8.66 -1.87 25.83
N LEU A 228 8.38 -2.16 24.55
CA LEU A 228 7.57 -3.33 24.17
C LEU A 228 8.21 -4.63 24.67
N ALA A 229 9.52 -4.82 24.44
CA ALA A 229 10.24 -6.02 24.84
C ALA A 229 10.08 -6.29 26.36
N LYS A 230 10.26 -5.28 27.19
CA LYS A 230 10.05 -5.40 28.65
C LYS A 230 8.60 -5.72 29.05
N ASN A 231 7.63 -5.28 28.25
CA ASN A 231 6.22 -5.49 28.58
C ASN A 231 5.66 -6.79 28.00
N ILE A 232 6.29 -7.38 26.98
CA ILE A 232 5.82 -8.62 26.36
C ILE A 232 5.93 -9.81 27.31
N GLU A 233 6.90 -9.78 28.21
CA GLU A 233 7.14 -10.81 29.23
C GLU A 233 6.01 -10.84 30.28
N VAL A 234 5.29 -9.73 30.45
CA VAL A 234 4.22 -9.56 31.44
C VAL A 234 2.82 -9.78 30.82
N LEU A 235 2.71 -9.97 29.51
CA LEU A 235 1.43 -10.22 28.87
C LEU A 235 0.91 -11.61 29.24
N PRO A 236 -0.34 -11.72 29.79
CA PRO A 236 -0.87 -13.02 30.23
C PRO A 236 -0.94 -14.04 29.09
N ALA A 237 -0.50 -15.26 29.37
CA ALA A 237 -0.46 -16.38 28.42
C ALA A 237 -1.81 -16.65 27.70
N LYS A 238 -2.94 -16.41 28.36
CA LYS A 238 -4.30 -16.55 27.76
C LYS A 238 -4.60 -15.57 26.60
N ARG A 239 -3.78 -14.56 26.37
CA ARG A 239 -3.91 -13.68 25.20
C ARG A 239 -3.09 -14.16 24.00
N ASN A 240 -2.18 -15.10 24.18
CA ASN A 240 -1.27 -15.58 23.14
C ASN A 240 -1.97 -16.22 21.94
N GLU A 241 -3.06 -16.98 22.12
CA GLU A 241 -3.79 -17.62 21.01
C GLU A 241 -4.38 -16.60 20.01
N LYS A 242 -4.87 -15.47 20.55
CA LYS A 242 -5.41 -14.39 19.72
C LYS A 242 -4.29 -13.63 18.97
N TYR A 243 -3.11 -13.54 19.57
CA TYR A 243 -1.93 -12.93 18.98
C TYR A 243 -1.30 -13.78 17.88
N GLN A 244 -1.27 -15.11 18.05
CA GLN A 244 -0.76 -16.05 17.05
C GLN A 244 -1.59 -16.02 15.75
N LYS A 245 -2.91 -15.81 15.82
CA LYS A 245 -3.78 -15.69 14.64
C LYS A 245 -3.50 -14.41 13.85
N ILE A 246 -3.04 -13.34 14.47
CA ILE A 246 -2.75 -12.06 13.81
C ILE A 246 -1.33 -12.05 13.23
N GLY A 247 -0.35 -12.65 13.91
CA GLY A 247 1.02 -12.79 13.40
C GLY A 247 1.10 -13.59 12.10
N ARG A 248 0.23 -14.59 11.92
CA ARG A 248 0.14 -15.38 10.67
C ARG A 248 -0.54 -14.64 9.51
N ALA A 249 -1.21 -13.53 9.77
CA ALA A 249 -1.88 -12.73 8.74
C ALA A 249 -1.02 -11.57 8.19
N HIS A 250 0.21 -11.44 8.67
CA HIS A 250 1.14 -10.39 8.30
C HIS A 250 2.49 -10.93 7.77
N VAL A 251 2.56 -12.24 7.49
CA VAL A 251 3.72 -12.89 6.84
C VAL A 251 3.30 -13.31 5.45
#